data_d21b1fae398a789188a545f3cc7f2634
#
_entry.id   d21b1fae398a789188a545f3cc7f2634
#
_cell.length_a   1.000
_cell.length_b   1.000
_cell.length_c   1.000
_cell.angle_alpha   90.00
_cell.angle_beta   90.00
_cell.angle_gamma   90.00
#
_symmetry.space_group_name_H-M   'P 1'
#
loop_
_entity.id
_entity.type
_entity.pdbx_description
1 polymer ?
#
loop_
_entity_poly.entity_id
_entity_poly.type
_entity_poly.pdbx_seq_one_letter_code
_entity_poly.pdbx_strand_id
1 'polypeptide(L)'
;MSHLMKNYGRLPVSFDHGQGVWLWDKEGHKYLDALAGIAVNSVGHAHPRLVRAIADQASKLIHCSNYFNIDLQEQVAEKLVEHSGLEAVFFCNSGLEANECAIKIARKFGHAKGIEVPNIIVLKHAFHGRSIATLSATGNPSVRADFSPYTEGFIFVDESDLDGIRKIVEENKNVVAIFFEPILGEGGVVPIDLSVIKGIREICDEHDLLMMCDEVQCGMGPVSYTHLTLPTTPYV
;
A
#
# COMPACT_ATOMS: atom_id res chain seq x y z
N MET A 1 9.68 -19.08 28.17
CA MET A 1 10.69 -18.66 27.16
C MET A 1 9.95 -18.47 25.82
N SER A 2 10.14 -17.35 25.12
CA SER A 2 9.47 -17.14 23.82
C SER A 2 10.28 -17.82 22.72
N HIS A 3 9.60 -18.49 21.80
CA HIS A 3 10.19 -19.08 20.59
C HIS A 3 10.09 -18.17 19.36
N LEU A 4 9.55 -16.95 19.53
CA LEU A 4 9.45 -15.95 18.46
C LEU A 4 10.76 -15.19 18.31
N MET A 5 11.15 -14.86 17.08
CA MET A 5 12.26 -13.96 16.82
C MET A 5 12.03 -12.60 17.50
N LYS A 6 13.12 -11.98 17.99
CA LYS A 6 13.08 -10.69 18.65
C LYS A 6 13.18 -9.53 17.66
N ASN A 7 12.40 -9.59 16.59
CA ASN A 7 12.37 -8.58 15.53
C ASN A 7 11.37 -7.43 15.79
N TYR A 8 10.59 -7.51 16.87
CA TYR A 8 9.66 -6.46 17.32
C TYR A 8 9.81 -6.19 18.81
N GLY A 9 9.70 -4.91 19.20
CA GLY A 9 9.56 -4.48 20.59
C GLY A 9 8.12 -4.67 21.08
N ARG A 10 7.74 -5.91 21.45
CA ARG A 10 6.37 -6.20 21.88
C ARG A 10 6.07 -5.60 23.26
N LEU A 11 4.89 -4.97 23.37
CA LEU A 11 4.36 -4.56 24.67
C LEU A 11 3.98 -5.78 25.51
N PRO A 12 4.06 -5.72 26.85
CA PRO A 12 3.79 -6.84 27.76
C PRO A 12 2.27 -7.03 27.99
N VAL A 13 1.48 -6.98 26.94
CA VAL A 13 0.02 -7.19 26.97
C VAL A 13 -0.33 -8.31 26.01
N SER A 14 -1.24 -9.20 26.42
CA SER A 14 -1.75 -10.30 25.60
C SER A 14 -3.26 -10.21 25.54
N PHE A 15 -3.80 -9.81 24.40
CA PHE A 15 -5.24 -9.72 24.21
C PHE A 15 -5.84 -11.10 24.01
N ASP A 16 -7.03 -11.30 24.63
CA ASP A 16 -7.83 -12.51 24.54
C ASP A 16 -8.92 -12.39 23.48
N HIS A 17 -9.69 -11.29 23.52
CA HIS A 17 -10.77 -11.05 22.57
C HIS A 17 -10.97 -9.55 22.30
N GLY A 18 -11.80 -9.26 21.27
CA GLY A 18 -12.19 -7.89 20.92
C GLY A 18 -13.64 -7.82 20.45
N GLN A 19 -14.27 -6.66 20.64
CA GLN A 19 -15.61 -6.36 20.13
C GLN A 19 -15.71 -4.87 19.73
N GLY A 20 -16.03 -4.60 18.50
CA GLY A 20 -16.05 -3.25 17.97
C GLY A 20 -14.68 -2.59 18.12
N VAL A 21 -14.61 -1.49 18.84
CA VAL A 21 -13.36 -0.73 19.10
C VAL A 21 -12.66 -1.13 20.40
N TRP A 22 -13.10 -2.19 21.06
CA TRP A 22 -12.60 -2.59 22.38
C TRP A 22 -11.85 -3.91 22.31
N LEU A 23 -10.76 -3.98 23.07
CA LEU A 23 -9.96 -5.18 23.31
C LEU A 23 -9.98 -5.52 24.81
N TRP A 24 -9.88 -6.79 25.14
CA TRP A 24 -9.70 -7.27 26.50
C TRP A 24 -8.48 -8.16 26.56
N ASP A 25 -7.66 -7.97 27.60
CA ASP A 25 -6.56 -8.89 27.91
C ASP A 25 -7.04 -10.14 28.65
N LYS A 26 -6.13 -11.05 28.94
CA LYS A 26 -6.42 -12.31 29.65
C LYS A 26 -6.81 -12.09 31.11
N GLU A 27 -6.46 -10.95 31.68
CA GLU A 27 -6.78 -10.51 33.03
C GLU A 27 -8.14 -9.79 33.10
N GLY A 28 -8.75 -9.53 31.95
CA GLY A 28 -10.06 -8.86 31.84
C GLY A 28 -10.01 -7.34 31.80
N HIS A 29 -8.81 -6.76 31.69
CA HIS A 29 -8.71 -5.30 31.51
C HIS A 29 -9.17 -4.91 30.10
N LYS A 30 -9.91 -3.80 30.04
CA LYS A 30 -10.49 -3.29 28.81
C LYS A 30 -9.66 -2.14 28.24
N TYR A 31 -9.40 -2.19 26.94
CA TYR A 31 -8.61 -1.19 26.20
C TYR A 31 -9.39 -0.66 25.00
N LEU A 32 -9.27 0.64 24.74
CA LEU A 32 -9.69 1.22 23.46
C LEU A 32 -8.64 0.94 22.41
N ASP A 33 -9.00 0.24 21.34
CA ASP A 33 -8.10 -0.02 20.21
C ASP A 33 -8.07 1.17 19.24
N ALA A 34 -7.19 2.13 19.52
CA ALA A 34 -6.94 3.27 18.64
C ALA A 34 -5.88 2.95 17.55
N LEU A 35 -5.31 1.73 17.56
CA LEU A 35 -4.34 1.27 16.58
C LEU A 35 -5.00 0.47 15.43
N ALA A 36 -6.12 -0.18 15.71
CA ALA A 36 -6.89 -1.01 14.76
C ALA A 36 -6.03 -2.04 13.99
N GLY A 37 -4.99 -2.60 14.64
CA GLY A 37 -4.06 -3.53 14.00
C GLY A 37 -3.16 -2.86 12.96
N ILE A 38 -2.81 -1.60 13.14
CA ILE A 38 -2.13 -0.70 12.18
C ILE A 38 -3.03 -0.52 10.94
N ALA A 39 -4.22 0.10 11.18
CA ALA A 39 -5.21 0.46 10.17
C ALA A 39 -5.79 -0.73 9.37
N VAL A 40 -5.88 -1.92 9.98
CA VAL A 40 -6.41 -3.14 9.33
C VAL A 40 -7.88 -3.39 9.67
N ASN A 41 -8.28 -3.19 10.94
CA ASN A 41 -9.61 -3.55 11.44
C ASN A 41 -10.66 -2.45 11.19
N SER A 42 -10.90 -2.09 9.93
CA SER A 42 -11.77 -0.97 9.53
C SER A 42 -13.22 -1.11 10.04
N VAL A 43 -13.72 -2.35 10.22
CA VAL A 43 -15.08 -2.62 10.73
C VAL A 43 -15.11 -2.97 12.22
N GLY A 44 -13.96 -2.89 12.89
CA GLY A 44 -13.80 -3.27 14.29
C GLY A 44 -13.70 -4.78 14.50
N HIS A 45 -13.44 -5.15 15.77
CA HIS A 45 -13.26 -6.55 16.18
C HIS A 45 -14.58 -7.31 16.20
N ALA A 46 -14.55 -8.58 15.79
CA ALA A 46 -15.66 -9.53 15.84
C ALA A 46 -16.97 -9.01 15.21
N HIS A 47 -16.88 -8.27 14.11
CA HIS A 47 -18.05 -7.77 13.40
C HIS A 47 -18.94 -8.93 12.94
N PRO A 48 -20.22 -9.02 13.35
CA PRO A 48 -21.01 -10.26 13.22
C PRO A 48 -21.25 -10.68 11.76
N ARG A 49 -21.39 -9.73 10.83
CA ARG A 49 -21.52 -10.05 9.40
C ARG A 49 -20.23 -10.60 8.82
N LEU A 50 -19.08 -10.03 9.21
CA LEU A 50 -17.76 -10.51 8.76
C LEU A 50 -17.49 -11.92 9.28
N VAL A 51 -17.69 -12.14 10.59
CA VAL A 51 -17.51 -13.46 11.21
C VAL A 51 -18.36 -14.52 10.52
N ARG A 52 -19.65 -14.22 10.28
CA ARG A 52 -20.55 -15.14 9.58
C ARG A 52 -20.09 -15.42 8.15
N ALA A 53 -19.74 -14.38 7.38
CA ALA A 53 -19.29 -14.55 5.99
C ALA A 53 -18.05 -15.45 5.89
N ILE A 54 -17.08 -15.28 6.81
CA ILE A 54 -15.88 -16.11 6.87
C ILE A 54 -16.25 -17.56 7.24
N ALA A 55 -17.07 -17.78 8.25
CA ALA A 55 -17.49 -19.12 8.69
C ALA A 55 -18.26 -19.85 7.59
N ASP A 56 -19.22 -19.18 6.96
CA ASP A 56 -20.04 -19.74 5.88
C ASP A 56 -19.18 -20.12 4.67
N GLN A 57 -18.24 -19.27 4.26
CA GLN A 57 -17.35 -19.55 3.14
C GLN A 57 -16.34 -20.65 3.48
N ALA A 58 -15.74 -20.62 4.67
CA ALA A 58 -14.79 -21.64 5.12
C ALA A 58 -15.42 -23.04 5.18
N SER A 59 -16.73 -23.12 5.49
CA SER A 59 -17.47 -24.39 5.48
C SER A 59 -17.74 -24.95 4.07
N LYS A 60 -17.60 -24.15 3.02
CA LYS A 60 -17.83 -24.54 1.62
C LYS A 60 -16.54 -24.81 0.89
N LEU A 61 -15.64 -23.84 0.86
CA LEU A 61 -14.40 -23.92 0.12
C LEU A 61 -13.41 -22.87 0.66
N ILE A 62 -12.24 -23.33 1.08
CA ILE A 62 -11.15 -22.48 1.60
C ILE A 62 -10.24 -22.02 0.46
N HIS A 63 -9.82 -22.96 -0.42
CA HIS A 63 -8.88 -22.67 -1.50
C HIS A 63 -8.99 -23.69 -2.63
N CYS A 64 -8.84 -23.23 -3.89
CA CYS A 64 -8.84 -24.09 -5.06
C CYS A 64 -7.77 -23.75 -6.11
N SER A 65 -6.86 -22.81 -5.82
CA SER A 65 -5.87 -22.28 -6.78
C SER A 65 -6.45 -21.39 -7.89
N ASN A 66 -5.63 -20.45 -8.36
CA ASN A 66 -5.93 -19.58 -9.51
C ASN A 66 -5.95 -20.31 -10.88
N TYR A 67 -5.78 -21.65 -10.88
CA TYR A 67 -6.05 -22.45 -12.07
C TYR A 67 -7.56 -22.56 -12.36
N PHE A 68 -8.39 -22.21 -11.41
CA PHE A 68 -9.85 -22.25 -11.54
C PHE A 68 -10.45 -20.88 -11.35
N ASN A 69 -11.60 -20.62 -11.94
CA ASN A 69 -12.35 -19.41 -11.68
C ASN A 69 -12.85 -19.39 -10.24
N ILE A 70 -12.74 -18.25 -9.60
CA ILE A 70 -13.19 -18.02 -8.21
C ILE A 70 -14.21 -16.89 -8.24
N ASP A 71 -15.49 -17.25 -8.19
CA ASP A 71 -16.61 -16.30 -8.34
C ASP A 71 -16.55 -15.14 -7.34
N LEU A 72 -16.07 -15.38 -6.12
CA LEU A 72 -15.93 -14.31 -5.13
C LEU A 72 -14.82 -13.31 -5.48
N GLN A 73 -13.76 -13.75 -6.15
CA GLN A 73 -12.72 -12.84 -6.65
C GLN A 73 -13.29 -11.95 -7.75
N GLU A 74 -14.03 -12.52 -8.70
CA GLU A 74 -14.69 -11.75 -9.77
C GLU A 74 -15.66 -10.71 -9.19
N GLN A 75 -16.51 -11.08 -8.24
CA GLN A 75 -17.44 -10.17 -7.59
C GLN A 75 -16.74 -9.01 -6.85
N VAL A 76 -15.60 -9.28 -6.21
CA VAL A 76 -14.79 -8.25 -5.54
C VAL A 76 -14.08 -7.38 -6.58
N ALA A 77 -13.51 -7.99 -7.63
CA ALA A 77 -12.86 -7.27 -8.72
C ALA A 77 -13.82 -6.30 -9.42
N GLU A 78 -15.04 -6.73 -9.74
CA GLU A 78 -16.09 -5.90 -10.32
C GLU A 78 -16.36 -4.65 -9.47
N LYS A 79 -16.52 -4.82 -8.15
CA LYS A 79 -16.73 -3.69 -7.22
C LYS A 79 -15.51 -2.75 -7.14
N LEU A 80 -14.30 -3.31 -7.12
CA LEU A 80 -13.09 -2.50 -7.10
C LEU A 80 -12.92 -1.70 -8.38
N VAL A 81 -13.19 -2.29 -9.54
CA VAL A 81 -13.19 -1.62 -10.85
C VAL A 81 -14.24 -0.50 -10.88
N GLU A 82 -15.48 -0.78 -10.42
CA GLU A 82 -16.56 0.21 -10.34
C GLU A 82 -16.17 1.44 -9.51
N HIS A 83 -15.49 1.23 -8.39
CA HIS A 83 -15.13 2.32 -7.47
C HIS A 83 -13.81 3.01 -7.79
N SER A 84 -12.85 2.31 -8.36
CA SER A 84 -11.53 2.88 -8.68
C SER A 84 -11.48 3.54 -10.06
N GLY A 85 -12.35 3.12 -10.99
CA GLY A 85 -12.26 3.52 -12.38
C GLY A 85 -11.11 2.85 -13.16
N LEU A 86 -10.44 1.85 -12.55
CA LEU A 86 -9.43 1.02 -13.21
C LEU A 86 -10.09 -0.13 -13.96
N GLU A 87 -9.35 -0.78 -14.86
CA GLU A 87 -9.89 -1.83 -15.74
C GLU A 87 -9.71 -3.25 -15.19
N ALA A 88 -8.76 -3.47 -14.26
CA ALA A 88 -8.44 -4.81 -13.78
C ALA A 88 -7.91 -4.81 -12.35
N VAL A 89 -8.01 -5.97 -11.68
CA VAL A 89 -7.55 -6.18 -10.32
C VAL A 89 -6.62 -7.39 -10.25
N PHE A 90 -5.51 -7.23 -9.54
CA PHE A 90 -4.62 -8.31 -9.15
C PHE A 90 -4.74 -8.58 -7.65
N PHE A 91 -5.10 -9.81 -7.28
CA PHE A 91 -5.18 -10.23 -5.88
C PHE A 91 -3.88 -10.85 -5.40
N CYS A 92 -3.43 -10.44 -4.23
CA CYS A 92 -2.24 -10.95 -3.55
C CYS A 92 -2.47 -11.01 -2.03
N ASN A 93 -1.46 -11.44 -1.26
CA ASN A 93 -1.64 -11.70 0.17
C ASN A 93 -1.28 -10.49 1.06
N SER A 94 -0.63 -9.49 0.51
CA SER A 94 -0.14 -8.35 1.30
C SER A 94 0.08 -7.11 0.43
N GLY A 95 0.09 -5.93 1.06
CA GLY A 95 0.50 -4.69 0.40
C GLY A 95 1.94 -4.74 -0.13
N LEU A 96 2.82 -5.48 0.54
CA LEU A 96 4.17 -5.72 0.05
C LEU A 96 4.14 -6.41 -1.34
N GLU A 97 3.33 -7.45 -1.52
CA GLU A 97 3.19 -8.15 -2.80
C GLU A 97 2.50 -7.28 -3.86
N ALA A 98 1.54 -6.44 -3.45
CA ALA A 98 0.94 -5.44 -4.35
C ALA A 98 2.00 -4.45 -4.86
N ASN A 99 2.83 -3.92 -3.98
CA ASN A 99 3.90 -2.99 -4.32
C ASN A 99 5.02 -3.64 -5.16
N GLU A 100 5.35 -4.91 -4.90
CA GLU A 100 6.23 -5.69 -5.79
C GLU A 100 5.63 -5.83 -7.20
N CYS A 101 4.32 -6.05 -7.29
CA CYS A 101 3.62 -6.08 -8.58
C CYS A 101 3.70 -4.73 -9.28
N ALA A 102 3.40 -3.63 -8.58
CA ALA A 102 3.47 -2.26 -9.11
C ALA A 102 4.87 -1.92 -9.65
N ILE A 103 5.93 -2.21 -8.88
CA ILE A 103 7.33 -2.02 -9.30
C ILE A 103 7.64 -2.84 -10.56
N LYS A 104 7.18 -4.09 -10.64
CA LYS A 104 7.37 -4.95 -11.81
C LYS A 104 6.63 -4.43 -13.03
N ILE A 105 5.40 -3.92 -12.86
CA ILE A 105 4.62 -3.28 -13.93
C ILE A 105 5.38 -2.06 -14.46
N ALA A 106 5.86 -1.18 -13.58
CA ALA A 106 6.62 0.00 -13.97
C ALA A 106 7.89 -0.37 -14.76
N ARG A 107 8.63 -1.37 -14.31
CA ARG A 107 9.81 -1.86 -15.04
C ARG A 107 9.46 -2.45 -16.40
N LYS A 108 8.40 -3.26 -16.45
CA LYS A 108 7.92 -3.85 -17.71
C LYS A 108 7.46 -2.77 -18.69
N PHE A 109 6.78 -1.74 -18.21
CA PHE A 109 6.38 -0.57 -18.99
C PHE A 109 7.60 0.15 -19.57
N GLY A 110 8.63 0.41 -18.75
CA GLY A 110 9.88 1.01 -19.21
C GLY A 110 10.59 0.18 -20.27
N HIS A 111 10.71 -1.13 -20.08
CA HIS A 111 11.30 -2.00 -21.10
C HIS A 111 10.51 -2.03 -22.41
N ALA A 112 9.18 -1.96 -22.34
CA ALA A 112 8.34 -1.85 -23.55
C ALA A 112 8.58 -0.54 -24.32
N LYS A 113 9.07 0.51 -23.63
CA LYS A 113 9.51 1.79 -24.24
C LYS A 113 11.00 1.78 -24.66
N GLY A 114 11.68 0.65 -24.54
CA GLY A 114 13.10 0.53 -24.87
C GLY A 114 14.06 1.08 -23.80
N ILE A 115 13.59 1.39 -22.61
CA ILE A 115 14.39 1.86 -21.48
C ILE A 115 15.04 0.66 -20.81
N GLU A 116 16.37 0.59 -20.83
CA GLU A 116 17.12 -0.56 -20.31
C GLU A 116 17.18 -0.58 -18.78
N VAL A 117 17.24 0.57 -18.14
CA VAL A 117 17.27 0.73 -16.67
C VAL A 117 16.15 1.69 -16.24
N PRO A 118 14.90 1.19 -16.11
CA PRO A 118 13.76 2.01 -15.69
C PRO A 118 13.95 2.57 -14.29
N ASN A 119 13.70 3.87 -14.12
CA ASN A 119 13.75 4.55 -12.83
C ASN A 119 12.33 4.90 -12.35
N ILE A 120 12.12 4.78 -11.04
CA ILE A 120 10.87 5.12 -10.35
C ILE A 120 11.18 6.23 -9.34
N ILE A 121 10.47 7.34 -9.42
CA ILE A 121 10.54 8.39 -8.40
C ILE A 121 9.71 7.94 -7.20
N VAL A 122 10.26 8.06 -5.98
CA VAL A 122 9.62 7.73 -4.71
C VAL A 122 9.79 8.85 -3.70
N LEU A 123 8.87 8.99 -2.74
CA LEU A 123 8.95 10.04 -1.72
C LEU A 123 9.84 9.63 -0.54
N LYS A 124 10.58 10.60 0.01
CA LYS A 124 11.57 10.37 1.11
C LYS A 124 10.97 9.80 2.39
N HIS A 125 9.71 10.06 2.68
CA HIS A 125 9.05 9.59 3.89
C HIS A 125 8.04 8.47 3.65
N ALA A 126 7.96 7.96 2.40
CA ALA A 126 7.06 6.86 2.05
C ALA A 126 7.54 5.51 2.61
N PHE A 127 6.58 4.64 2.88
CA PHE A 127 6.79 3.25 3.27
C PHE A 127 6.07 2.32 2.29
N HIS A 128 6.83 1.51 1.55
CA HIS A 128 6.28 0.62 0.53
C HIS A 128 6.44 -0.87 0.83
N GLY A 129 7.05 -1.23 1.96
CA GLY A 129 7.22 -2.62 2.38
C GLY A 129 8.65 -2.97 2.78
N ARG A 130 8.89 -4.26 3.03
CA ARG A 130 10.16 -4.78 3.58
C ARG A 130 10.75 -5.95 2.77
N SER A 131 10.28 -6.24 1.56
CA SER A 131 11.03 -7.06 0.60
C SER A 131 12.23 -6.27 0.10
N ILE A 132 13.19 -6.91 -0.55
CA ILE A 132 14.39 -6.19 -1.02
C ILE A 132 14.02 -5.05 -1.98
N ALA A 133 13.07 -5.26 -2.91
CA ALA A 133 12.68 -4.19 -3.83
C ALA A 133 11.81 -3.11 -3.16
N THR A 134 10.78 -3.48 -2.39
CA THR A 134 9.94 -2.48 -1.70
C THR A 134 10.69 -1.75 -0.59
N LEU A 135 11.64 -2.43 0.08
CA LEU A 135 12.55 -1.79 1.03
C LEU A 135 13.42 -0.75 0.33
N SER A 136 13.91 -1.06 -0.88
CA SER A 136 14.70 -0.12 -1.68
C SER A 136 13.89 1.10 -2.10
N ALA A 137 12.57 0.98 -2.26
CA ALA A 137 11.65 2.06 -2.56
C ALA A 137 11.19 2.84 -1.29
N THR A 138 11.35 2.26 -0.10
CA THR A 138 10.96 2.89 1.17
C THR A 138 11.92 4.03 1.52
N GLY A 139 11.38 5.22 1.79
CA GLY A 139 12.18 6.42 1.97
C GLY A 139 12.91 6.52 3.31
N ASN A 140 12.38 5.91 4.38
CA ASN A 140 12.96 6.01 5.72
C ASN A 140 14.30 5.27 5.83
N PRO A 141 15.45 5.99 6.06
CA PRO A 141 16.77 5.37 6.11
C PRO A 141 16.92 4.36 7.26
N SER A 142 16.24 4.56 8.40
CA SER A 142 16.33 3.65 9.54
C SER A 142 15.72 2.27 9.25
N VAL A 143 14.70 2.21 8.41
CA VAL A 143 14.06 0.96 7.98
C VAL A 143 14.95 0.19 7.01
N ARG A 144 15.77 0.91 6.22
CA ARG A 144 16.68 0.34 5.23
C ARG A 144 18.05 -0.06 5.80
N ALA A 145 18.41 0.44 6.97
CA ALA A 145 19.73 0.20 7.58
C ALA A 145 20.09 -1.30 7.58
N ASP A 146 21.35 -1.60 7.25
CA ASP A 146 21.95 -2.94 7.27
C ASP A 146 21.42 -3.95 6.24
N PHE A 147 20.58 -3.52 5.26
CA PHE A 147 20.03 -4.40 4.22
C PHE A 147 20.59 -4.14 2.81
N SER A 148 21.68 -3.39 2.69
CA SER A 148 22.37 -3.22 1.40
C SER A 148 23.02 -4.54 0.92
N PRO A 149 23.21 -4.76 -0.42
CA PRO A 149 22.93 -3.82 -1.51
C PRO A 149 21.43 -3.70 -1.82
N TYR A 150 21.01 -2.48 -2.16
CA TYR A 150 19.62 -2.20 -2.53
C TYR A 150 19.37 -2.49 -4.00
N THR A 151 18.09 -2.71 -4.33
CA THR A 151 17.64 -2.75 -5.71
C THR A 151 17.76 -1.36 -6.32
N GLU A 152 18.43 -1.26 -7.47
CA GLU A 152 18.60 0.00 -8.20
C GLU A 152 17.34 0.47 -8.91
N GLY A 153 17.32 1.75 -9.31
CA GLY A 153 16.24 2.36 -10.08
C GLY A 153 15.24 3.15 -9.26
N PHE A 154 15.56 3.55 -8.02
CA PHE A 154 14.71 4.42 -7.20
C PHE A 154 15.37 5.78 -6.99
N ILE A 155 14.60 6.86 -7.22
CA ILE A 155 15.03 8.25 -7.05
C ILE A 155 14.15 8.89 -5.97
N PHE A 156 14.79 9.35 -4.88
CA PHE A 156 14.08 9.90 -3.74
C PHE A 156 13.90 11.42 -3.85
N VAL A 157 12.66 11.88 -3.68
CA VAL A 157 12.28 13.31 -3.72
C VAL A 157 11.46 13.65 -2.47
N ASP A 158 11.53 14.91 -2.01
CA ASP A 158 10.66 15.38 -0.94
C ASP A 158 9.20 15.44 -1.41
N GLU A 159 8.27 15.15 -0.50
CA GLU A 159 6.85 15.06 -0.79
C GLU A 159 6.19 16.37 -1.26
N SER A 160 6.84 17.50 -1.04
CA SER A 160 6.37 18.82 -1.47
C SER A 160 7.14 19.41 -2.66
N ASP A 161 8.18 18.72 -3.15
CA ASP A 161 9.10 19.22 -4.18
C ASP A 161 8.64 18.85 -5.59
N LEU A 162 7.51 19.42 -6.00
CA LEU A 162 6.96 19.21 -7.36
C LEU A 162 7.90 19.71 -8.46
N ASP A 163 8.61 20.81 -8.23
CA ASP A 163 9.57 21.36 -9.19
C ASP A 163 10.78 20.45 -9.35
N GLY A 164 11.24 19.85 -8.25
CA GLY A 164 12.30 18.84 -8.27
C GLY A 164 11.89 17.57 -9.02
N ILE A 165 10.64 17.11 -8.85
CA ILE A 165 10.07 15.99 -9.63
C ILE A 165 10.09 16.33 -11.12
N ARG A 166 9.56 17.50 -11.51
CA ARG A 166 9.52 17.94 -12.92
C ARG A 166 10.90 17.99 -13.53
N LYS A 167 11.86 18.60 -12.83
CA LYS A 167 13.25 18.68 -13.28
C LYS A 167 13.87 17.31 -13.49
N ILE A 168 13.68 16.36 -12.55
CA ILE A 168 14.20 15.00 -12.68
C ILE A 168 13.62 14.32 -13.92
N VAL A 169 12.33 14.44 -14.17
CA VAL A 169 11.67 13.83 -15.34
C VAL A 169 12.16 14.43 -16.66
N GLU A 170 12.42 15.74 -16.68
CA GLU A 170 12.97 16.42 -17.87
C GLU A 170 14.40 15.99 -18.18
N GLU A 171 15.25 15.85 -17.15
CA GLU A 171 16.68 15.56 -17.28
C GLU A 171 16.97 14.03 -17.39
N ASN A 172 16.13 13.18 -16.81
CA ASN A 172 16.32 11.73 -16.78
C ASN A 172 15.24 10.99 -17.58
N LYS A 173 15.55 10.61 -18.81
CA LYS A 173 14.63 9.91 -19.72
C LYS A 173 14.39 8.44 -19.35
N ASN A 174 15.05 7.93 -18.32
CA ASN A 174 14.80 6.58 -17.79
C ASN A 174 13.68 6.54 -16.73
N VAL A 175 13.15 7.70 -16.31
CA VAL A 175 11.99 7.74 -15.40
C VAL A 175 10.77 7.16 -16.11
N VAL A 176 10.10 6.21 -15.46
CA VAL A 176 8.94 5.50 -16.01
C VAL A 176 7.70 5.62 -15.12
N ALA A 177 7.88 5.97 -13.85
CA ALA A 177 6.79 6.06 -12.88
C ALA A 177 7.13 7.01 -11.74
N ILE A 178 6.06 7.53 -11.10
CA ILE A 178 6.10 8.19 -9.80
C ILE A 178 5.27 7.36 -8.84
N PHE A 179 5.87 6.92 -7.73
CA PHE A 179 5.27 6.02 -6.76
C PHE A 179 5.23 6.68 -5.37
N PHE A 180 4.04 6.81 -4.79
CA PHE A 180 3.83 7.53 -3.54
C PHE A 180 2.60 7.03 -2.77
N GLU A 181 2.57 7.31 -1.45
CA GLU A 181 1.36 7.20 -0.64
C GLU A 181 0.61 8.54 -0.65
N PRO A 182 -0.71 8.61 -0.87
CA PRO A 182 -1.46 9.87 -0.80
C PRO A 182 -1.58 10.39 0.64
N ILE A 183 -1.46 9.51 1.62
CA ILE A 183 -1.31 9.81 3.04
C ILE A 183 -0.13 8.97 3.54
N LEU A 184 0.97 9.63 3.90
CA LEU A 184 2.14 8.96 4.46
C LEU A 184 1.76 8.33 5.80
N GLY A 185 1.60 7.01 5.85
CA GLY A 185 1.17 6.30 7.06
C GLY A 185 2.26 6.24 8.11
N GLU A 186 3.33 5.53 7.83
CA GLU A 186 4.51 5.39 8.70
C GLU A 186 5.29 6.71 8.86
N GLY A 187 5.12 7.64 7.93
CA GLY A 187 5.68 8.98 7.97
C GLY A 187 5.00 9.94 8.97
N GLY A 188 3.99 9.47 9.74
CA GLY A 188 3.30 10.25 10.77
C GLY A 188 1.87 10.65 10.45
N VAL A 189 1.20 9.92 9.56
CA VAL A 189 -0.17 10.20 9.07
C VAL A 189 -0.26 11.61 8.47
N VAL A 190 0.60 11.86 7.48
CA VAL A 190 0.73 13.17 6.81
C VAL A 190 0.06 13.11 5.44
N PRO A 191 -1.07 13.77 5.23
CA PRO A 191 -1.68 13.90 3.90
C PRO A 191 -0.75 14.68 2.95
N ILE A 192 -0.55 14.19 1.74
CA ILE A 192 0.10 14.94 0.67
C ILE A 192 -0.86 16.03 0.19
N ASP A 193 -0.35 17.22 -0.02
CA ASP A 193 -1.18 18.33 -0.54
C ASP A 193 -1.80 17.96 -1.89
N LEU A 194 -3.10 18.23 -2.03
CA LEU A 194 -3.83 17.90 -3.24
C LEU A 194 -3.26 18.58 -4.50
N SER A 195 -2.67 19.76 -4.34
CA SER A 195 -1.99 20.47 -5.44
C SER A 195 -0.77 19.71 -5.93
N VAL A 196 -0.04 19.05 -5.01
CA VAL A 196 1.11 18.19 -5.36
C VAL A 196 0.63 16.93 -6.08
N ILE A 197 -0.41 16.26 -5.58
CA ILE A 197 -0.98 15.06 -6.23
C ILE A 197 -1.46 15.38 -7.66
N LYS A 198 -2.15 16.52 -7.84
CA LYS A 198 -2.56 16.99 -9.17
C LYS A 198 -1.38 17.30 -10.08
N GLY A 199 -0.35 17.96 -9.55
CA GLY A 199 0.87 18.23 -10.30
C GLY A 199 1.63 16.95 -10.70
N ILE A 200 1.66 15.92 -9.83
CA ILE A 200 2.20 14.61 -10.16
C ILE A 200 1.41 14.00 -11.32
N ARG A 201 0.07 14.10 -11.30
CA ARG A 201 -0.77 13.58 -12.38
C ARG A 201 -0.46 14.30 -13.71
N GLU A 202 -0.37 15.63 -13.70
CA GLU A 202 -0.02 16.43 -14.86
C GLU A 202 1.35 16.05 -15.45
N ILE A 203 2.37 15.89 -14.59
CA ILE A 203 3.72 15.45 -15.00
C ILE A 203 3.66 14.05 -15.62
N CYS A 204 2.92 13.13 -15.02
CA CYS A 204 2.79 11.79 -15.56
C CYS A 204 2.10 11.78 -16.93
N ASP A 205 1.07 12.60 -17.12
CA ASP A 205 0.36 12.71 -18.40
C ASP A 205 1.24 13.37 -19.49
N GLU A 206 1.96 14.44 -19.14
CA GLU A 206 2.85 15.17 -20.05
C GLU A 206 4.01 14.30 -20.57
N HIS A 207 4.51 13.39 -19.72
CA HIS A 207 5.73 12.61 -20.01
C HIS A 207 5.48 11.12 -20.24
N ASP A 208 4.21 10.70 -20.33
CA ASP A 208 3.82 9.28 -20.50
C ASP A 208 4.48 8.38 -19.45
N LEU A 209 4.26 8.72 -18.17
CA LEU A 209 4.72 7.99 -16.99
C LEU A 209 3.54 7.33 -16.28
N LEU A 210 3.81 6.24 -15.57
CA LEU A 210 2.84 5.66 -14.66
C LEU A 210 2.77 6.49 -13.37
N MET A 211 1.55 6.81 -12.94
CA MET A 211 1.28 7.31 -11.60
C MET A 211 0.86 6.14 -10.72
N MET A 212 1.68 5.79 -9.75
CA MET A 212 1.44 4.65 -8.86
C MET A 212 1.12 5.18 -7.46
N CYS A 213 -0.08 4.87 -6.98
CA CYS A 213 -0.58 5.34 -5.69
C CYS A 213 -0.65 4.16 -4.71
N ASP A 214 0.17 4.20 -3.67
CA ASP A 214 0.14 3.20 -2.60
C ASP A 214 -0.95 3.55 -1.59
N GLU A 215 -2.10 2.93 -1.73
CA GLU A 215 -3.24 3.06 -0.83
C GLU A 215 -3.39 1.89 0.15
N VAL A 216 -2.34 1.08 0.34
CA VAL A 216 -2.38 -0.08 1.24
C VAL A 216 -2.86 0.29 2.64
N GLN A 217 -2.43 1.42 3.18
CA GLN A 217 -2.83 1.85 4.50
C GLN A 217 -4.05 2.79 4.50
N CYS A 218 -4.25 3.58 3.45
CA CYS A 218 -5.29 4.62 3.44
C CYS A 218 -6.53 4.28 2.59
N GLY A 219 -6.44 3.43 1.58
CA GLY A 219 -7.47 3.24 0.55
C GLY A 219 -8.79 2.64 1.04
N MET A 220 -8.78 1.80 2.08
CA MET A 220 -9.99 1.15 2.61
C MET A 220 -10.61 1.85 3.83
N GLY A 221 -10.25 3.12 4.07
CA GLY A 221 -10.94 4.00 5.00
C GLY A 221 -10.37 4.17 6.41
N PRO A 222 -9.37 3.43 6.91
CA PRO A 222 -8.91 3.61 8.29
C PRO A 222 -8.23 4.95 8.55
N VAL A 223 -7.60 5.53 7.54
CA VAL A 223 -6.92 6.83 7.62
C VAL A 223 -7.46 7.86 6.62
N SER A 224 -8.23 7.44 5.60
CA SER A 224 -8.63 8.27 4.45
C SER A 224 -10.09 8.72 4.48
N TYR A 225 -10.74 8.70 5.61
CA TYR A 225 -12.19 8.92 5.76
C TYR A 225 -12.74 10.16 5.05
N THR A 226 -11.91 11.15 4.80
CA THR A 226 -12.30 12.40 4.14
C THR A 226 -11.78 12.55 2.71
N HIS A 227 -10.96 11.62 2.21
CA HIS A 227 -10.25 11.77 0.94
C HIS A 227 -10.68 10.79 -0.15
N LEU A 228 -11.41 9.72 0.17
CA LEU A 228 -11.97 8.77 -0.80
C LEU A 228 -13.04 9.37 -1.73
N THR A 229 -13.42 10.62 -1.50
CA THR A 229 -14.37 11.35 -2.36
C THR A 229 -13.70 12.21 -3.43
N LEU A 230 -12.40 12.11 -3.60
CA LEU A 230 -11.74 12.80 -4.70
C LEU A 230 -12.10 12.09 -6.02
N PRO A 231 -12.76 12.80 -6.96
CA PRO A 231 -13.04 12.25 -8.28
C PRO A 231 -11.74 12.31 -9.07
N THR A 232 -10.81 11.47 -8.75
CA THR A 232 -9.52 11.51 -9.39
C THR A 232 -8.96 10.13 -9.59
N THR A 233 -9.01 9.76 -10.81
CA THR A 233 -8.01 9.02 -11.55
C THR A 233 -7.61 7.64 -11.04
N PRO A 234 -7.51 6.77 -11.99
CA PRO A 234 -7.12 5.38 -11.80
C PRO A 234 -5.71 5.31 -11.21
N TYR A 235 -5.57 4.56 -10.16
CA TYR A 235 -4.31 4.31 -9.48
C TYR A 235 -4.00 2.82 -9.52
N VAL A 236 -2.77 2.49 -9.85
CA VAL A 236 -2.29 1.10 -9.87
C VAL A 236 -1.95 0.65 -8.48
#